data_447711d74826701d2318c1a0f039c690
#
_entry.id   447711d74826701d2318c1a0f039c690
#
_cell.length_a   1.000
_cell.length_b   1.000
_cell.length_c   1.000
_cell.angle_alpha   90.00
_cell.angle_beta   90.00
_cell.angle_gamma   90.00
#
_symmetry.space_group_name_H-M   'P 1'
#
loop_
_entity.id
_entity.type
_entity.pdbx_description
1 polymer ?
#
loop_
_entity_poly.entity_id
_entity_poly.type
_entity_poly.pdbx_seq_one_letter_code
_entity_poly.pdbx_strand_id
1 'polypeptide(L)'
;MKKILFAASECVPFIKTGGLADVCGALPKEFDKEEWDVRVVIPNYSCIPEKYRSQFEYVTHFYMSAGTYIQDKYVGVLQYVLDGITYYFIDNQEYFNCIVPYGDIRFDIEKFCFFDKAVLSILKQINFRPDLIHCHDWETGLIPVYLKNEFQADSFYWGIKSVITIHNLKFQGIWDMKTMQGLTG
;
A
#
# COMPACT_ATOMS: atom_id res chain seq x y z
N MET A 1 14.97 -17.77 -0.99
CA MET A 1 14.37 -16.87 0.01
C MET A 1 12.97 -16.51 -0.48
N LYS A 2 11.95 -16.74 0.34
CA LYS A 2 10.56 -16.38 0.04
C LYS A 2 10.37 -14.88 0.26
N LYS A 3 9.43 -14.28 -0.48
CA LYS A 3 9.23 -12.83 -0.46
C LYS A 3 7.81 -12.47 -0.05
N ILE A 4 7.67 -11.61 0.93
CA ILE A 4 6.38 -11.11 1.40
C ILE A 4 6.37 -9.58 1.32
N LEU A 5 5.28 -9.02 0.77
CA LEU A 5 4.96 -7.62 0.85
C LEU A 5 3.79 -7.42 1.81
N PHE A 6 3.99 -6.67 2.88
CA PHE A 6 2.92 -6.15 3.71
C PHE A 6 2.41 -4.84 3.12
N ALA A 7 1.13 -4.75 2.82
CA ALA A 7 0.48 -3.54 2.36
C ALA A 7 -0.50 -3.05 3.42
N ALA A 8 -0.33 -1.83 3.89
CA ALA A 8 -1.13 -1.27 4.97
C ALA A 8 -1.31 0.24 4.83
N SER A 9 -2.37 0.76 5.43
CA SER A 9 -2.64 2.20 5.50
C SER A 9 -1.80 2.90 6.56
N GLU A 10 -1.32 2.18 7.56
CA GLU A 10 -0.47 2.70 8.64
C GLU A 10 0.50 1.63 9.16
N CYS A 11 1.62 2.08 9.75
CA CYS A 11 2.65 1.21 10.31
C CYS A 11 3.52 1.99 11.30
N VAL A 12 3.71 1.48 12.53
CA VAL A 12 4.70 2.05 13.44
C VAL A 12 6.11 1.79 12.91
N PRO A 13 7.07 2.72 13.12
CA PRO A 13 6.99 3.93 13.90
C PRO A 13 6.57 5.18 13.10
N PHE A 14 6.15 5.03 11.84
CA PHE A 14 5.92 6.14 10.91
C PHE A 14 4.58 6.83 11.16
N ILE A 15 3.51 6.04 11.26
CA ILE A 15 2.16 6.56 11.46
C ILE A 15 1.32 5.54 12.22
N LYS A 16 0.51 6.02 13.18
CA LYS A 16 -0.37 5.19 13.99
C LYS A 16 -1.63 5.94 14.37
N THR A 17 -2.77 5.34 14.08
CA THR A 17 -4.08 5.74 14.59
C THR A 17 -4.74 4.63 15.40
N GLY A 18 -4.41 3.37 15.10
CA GLY A 18 -4.98 2.19 15.75
C GLY A 18 -4.03 1.01 15.90
N GLY A 19 -4.60 -0.15 16.25
CA GLY A 19 -3.83 -1.38 16.47
C GLY A 19 -3.26 -2.00 15.20
N LEU A 20 -3.82 -1.68 14.02
CA LEU A 20 -3.30 -2.12 12.73
C LEU A 20 -1.83 -1.71 12.58
N ALA A 21 -1.50 -0.47 12.93
CA ALA A 21 -0.13 0.04 12.86
C ALA A 21 0.86 -0.75 13.72
N ASP A 22 0.43 -1.20 14.90
CA ASP A 22 1.27 -2.01 15.79
C ASP A 22 1.59 -3.36 15.16
N VAL A 23 0.59 -4.03 14.58
CA VAL A 23 0.75 -5.31 13.90
C VAL A 23 1.68 -5.18 12.69
N CYS A 24 1.45 -4.16 11.84
CA CYS A 24 2.26 -3.92 10.64
C CYS A 24 3.71 -3.51 10.97
N GLY A 25 3.95 -2.94 12.14
CA GLY A 25 5.32 -2.61 12.60
C GLY A 25 6.03 -3.72 13.35
N ALA A 26 5.30 -4.69 13.92
CA ALA A 26 5.87 -5.79 14.70
C ALA A 26 6.02 -7.07 13.87
N LEU A 27 4.95 -7.55 13.26
CA LEU A 27 4.91 -8.84 12.58
C LEU A 27 5.97 -9.03 11.50
N PRO A 28 6.33 -8.05 10.66
CA PRO A 28 7.40 -8.20 9.67
C PRO A 28 8.76 -8.55 10.27
N LYS A 29 9.01 -8.17 11.51
CA LYS A 29 10.29 -8.39 12.22
C LYS A 29 10.43 -9.80 12.79
N GLU A 30 9.31 -10.53 12.93
CA GLU A 30 9.28 -11.89 13.48
C GLU A 30 9.66 -12.97 12.45
N PHE A 31 9.73 -12.60 11.16
CA PHE A 31 10.16 -13.52 10.11
C PHE A 31 11.68 -13.71 10.13
N ASP A 32 12.12 -14.96 9.99
CA ASP A 32 13.53 -15.27 9.83
C ASP A 32 14.09 -14.65 8.53
N LYS A 33 15.02 -13.72 8.67
CA LYS A 33 15.61 -12.96 7.57
C LYS A 33 16.51 -13.81 6.65
N GLU A 34 16.92 -14.99 7.09
CA GLU A 34 17.65 -15.94 6.25
C GLU A 34 16.72 -16.68 5.28
N GLU A 35 15.45 -16.86 5.67
CA GLU A 35 14.42 -17.55 4.87
C GLU A 35 13.52 -16.59 4.10
N TRP A 36 13.28 -15.37 4.66
CA TRP A 36 12.25 -14.45 4.19
C TRP A 36 12.78 -13.05 3.89
N ASP A 37 12.49 -12.52 2.68
CA ASP A 37 12.62 -11.08 2.36
C ASP A 37 11.23 -10.45 2.58
N VAL A 38 11.06 -9.82 3.74
CA VAL A 38 9.80 -9.16 4.11
C VAL A 38 9.96 -7.66 3.94
N ARG A 39 9.04 -7.06 3.17
CA ARG A 39 8.99 -5.62 2.94
C ARG A 39 7.61 -5.08 3.27
N VAL A 40 7.53 -3.79 3.54
CA VAL A 40 6.29 -3.11 3.91
C VAL A 40 6.06 -1.95 2.94
N VAL A 41 4.82 -1.71 2.54
CA VAL A 41 4.43 -0.53 1.76
C VAL A 41 3.28 0.19 2.44
N ILE A 42 3.42 1.50 2.62
CA ILE A 42 2.41 2.41 3.18
C ILE A 42 2.35 3.70 2.37
N PRO A 43 1.29 4.51 2.52
CA PRO A 43 1.26 5.85 1.94
C PRO A 43 2.29 6.79 2.59
N ASN A 44 2.85 7.72 1.79
CA ASN A 44 3.73 8.78 2.28
C ASN A 44 2.92 9.96 2.81
N TYR A 45 2.28 9.78 3.95
CA TYR A 45 1.52 10.88 4.56
C TYR A 45 2.42 12.03 5.00
N SER A 46 1.99 13.28 4.78
CA SER A 46 2.71 14.47 5.22
C SER A 46 2.80 14.59 6.75
N CYS A 47 1.90 13.90 7.47
CA CYS A 47 1.91 13.86 8.94
C CYS A 47 2.90 12.81 9.53
N ILE A 48 3.60 12.03 8.71
CA ILE A 48 4.73 11.22 9.19
C ILE A 48 5.80 12.14 9.77
N PRO A 49 6.33 11.85 10.99
CA PRO A 49 7.32 12.73 11.63
C PRO A 49 8.54 12.99 10.74
N GLU A 50 8.97 14.26 10.70
CA GLU A 50 10.08 14.73 9.87
C GLU A 50 11.39 13.96 10.12
N LYS A 51 11.63 13.52 11.35
CA LYS A 51 12.79 12.69 11.72
C LYS A 51 12.90 11.39 10.89
N TYR A 52 11.78 10.90 10.31
CA TYR A 52 11.78 9.78 9.38
C TYR A 52 11.76 10.26 7.93
N ARG A 53 10.88 11.20 7.58
CA ARG A 53 10.70 11.68 6.21
C ARG A 53 11.98 12.24 5.59
N SER A 54 12.79 12.95 6.40
CA SER A 54 14.08 13.48 5.96
C SER A 54 15.12 12.42 5.59
N GLN A 55 14.87 11.15 5.94
CA GLN A 55 15.74 10.01 5.67
C GLN A 55 15.22 9.13 4.53
N PHE A 56 14.04 9.46 3.97
CA PHE A 56 13.48 8.67 2.88
C PHE A 56 14.29 8.90 1.61
N GLU A 57 14.71 7.81 0.98
CA GLU A 57 15.43 7.83 -0.28
C GLU A 57 14.46 7.71 -1.45
N TYR A 58 14.62 8.58 -2.43
CA TYR A 58 13.85 8.50 -3.68
C TYR A 58 14.28 7.27 -4.49
N VAL A 59 13.30 6.49 -4.96
CA VAL A 59 13.52 5.30 -5.79
C VAL A 59 13.14 5.58 -7.25
N THR A 60 11.89 5.96 -7.50
CA THR A 60 11.36 6.19 -8.85
C THR A 60 10.04 6.95 -8.79
N HIS A 61 9.54 7.33 -9.97
CA HIS A 61 8.17 7.79 -10.14
C HIS A 61 7.62 7.40 -11.50
N PHE A 62 6.31 7.39 -11.62
CA PHE A 62 5.57 7.19 -12.86
C PHE A 62 4.17 7.81 -12.71
N TYR A 63 3.37 7.71 -13.77
CA TYR A 63 1.97 8.11 -13.75
C TYR A 63 1.09 6.91 -14.02
N MET A 64 -0.08 6.85 -13.38
CA MET A 64 -1.04 5.78 -13.59
C MET A 64 -2.49 6.28 -13.54
N SER A 65 -3.38 5.49 -14.12
CA SER A 65 -4.82 5.69 -14.04
C SER A 65 -5.50 4.47 -13.42
N ALA A 66 -6.62 4.70 -12.71
CA ALA A 66 -7.51 3.66 -12.21
C ALA A 66 -8.96 4.07 -12.48
N GLY A 67 -9.71 3.21 -13.17
CA GLY A 67 -11.05 3.53 -13.61
C GLY A 67 -11.12 4.80 -14.47
N THR A 68 -12.24 5.51 -14.39
CA THR A 68 -12.47 6.76 -15.14
C THR A 68 -12.25 8.02 -14.30
N TYR A 69 -12.23 7.90 -12.97
CA TYR A 69 -12.10 9.05 -12.06
C TYR A 69 -10.66 9.33 -11.65
N ILE A 70 -9.82 8.33 -11.60
CA ILE A 70 -8.40 8.46 -11.26
C ILE A 70 -7.61 8.42 -12.57
N GLN A 71 -7.26 9.59 -13.11
CA GLN A 71 -6.58 9.69 -14.40
C GLN A 71 -5.24 10.39 -14.26
N ASP A 72 -4.21 9.79 -14.86
CA ASP A 72 -2.86 10.33 -14.98
C ASP A 72 -2.28 10.87 -13.66
N LYS A 73 -2.44 10.10 -12.58
CA LYS A 73 -1.98 10.49 -11.25
C LYS A 73 -0.51 10.13 -11.04
N TYR A 74 0.23 11.05 -10.49
CA TYR A 74 1.62 10.84 -10.07
C TYR A 74 1.71 9.76 -8.99
N VAL A 75 2.67 8.87 -9.15
CA VAL A 75 3.07 7.85 -8.15
C VAL A 75 4.57 8.00 -7.91
N GLY A 76 4.94 8.62 -6.80
CA GLY A 76 6.31 8.61 -6.31
C GLY A 76 6.55 7.39 -5.42
N VAL A 77 7.76 6.89 -5.44
CA VAL A 77 8.19 5.77 -4.60
C VAL A 77 9.43 6.19 -3.83
N LEU A 78 9.31 6.19 -2.53
CA LEU A 78 10.41 6.41 -1.60
C LEU A 78 10.67 5.13 -0.83
N GLN A 79 11.88 4.98 -0.28
CA GLN A 79 12.22 3.85 0.58
C GLN A 79 12.95 4.31 1.84
N TYR A 80 12.87 3.48 2.86
CA TYR A 80 13.66 3.59 4.09
C TYR A 80 13.90 2.21 4.68
N VAL A 81 15.11 1.95 5.15
CA VAL A 81 15.45 0.68 5.82
C VAL A 81 15.53 0.92 7.32
N LEU A 82 14.72 0.17 8.07
CA LEU A 82 14.71 0.23 9.53
C LEU A 82 14.68 -1.18 10.11
N ASP A 83 15.58 -1.49 11.04
CA ASP A 83 15.69 -2.80 11.69
C ASP A 83 15.85 -3.97 10.69
N GLY A 84 16.42 -3.70 9.51
CA GLY A 84 16.63 -4.67 8.45
C GLY A 84 15.37 -4.99 7.62
N ILE A 85 14.28 -4.22 7.80
CA ILE A 85 13.08 -4.27 6.96
C ILE A 85 13.11 -3.08 6.00
N THR A 86 12.84 -3.33 4.73
CA THR A 86 12.66 -2.28 3.73
C THR A 86 11.21 -1.81 3.72
N TYR A 87 11.03 -0.51 3.96
CA TYR A 87 9.74 0.17 3.87
C TYR A 87 9.68 0.99 2.59
N TYR A 88 8.61 0.84 1.83
CA TYR A 88 8.27 1.69 0.69
C TYR A 88 7.17 2.65 1.05
N PHE A 89 7.25 3.86 0.52
CA PHE A 89 6.26 4.91 0.72
C PHE A 89 5.75 5.36 -0.64
N ILE A 90 4.44 5.23 -0.86
CA ILE A 90 3.77 5.74 -2.06
C ILE A 90 3.49 7.21 -1.87
N ASP A 91 4.15 8.04 -2.68
CA ASP A 91 4.00 9.50 -2.63
C ASP A 91 3.00 10.00 -3.68
N ASN A 92 2.04 10.76 -3.22
CA ASN A 92 1.15 11.59 -4.00
C ASN A 92 0.58 12.69 -3.11
N GLN A 93 0.98 13.95 -3.34
CA GLN A 93 0.58 15.06 -2.49
C GLN A 93 -0.92 15.40 -2.57
N GLU A 94 -1.60 15.01 -3.64
CA GLU A 94 -3.04 15.19 -3.76
C GLU A 94 -3.81 14.29 -2.77
N TYR A 95 -3.32 13.06 -2.54
CA TYR A 95 -3.98 12.08 -1.69
C TYR A 95 -3.41 12.02 -0.26
N PHE A 96 -2.12 12.25 -0.09
CA PHE A 96 -1.42 11.97 1.17
C PHE A 96 -0.93 13.21 1.91
N ASN A 97 -1.21 14.42 1.40
CA ASN A 97 -0.98 15.65 2.14
C ASN A 97 -2.11 15.86 3.15
N CYS A 98 -1.95 15.32 4.34
CA CYS A 98 -2.98 15.31 5.37
C CYS A 98 -2.41 15.44 6.78
N ILE A 99 -3.23 15.94 7.71
CA ILE A 99 -2.91 16.03 9.15
C ILE A 99 -3.14 14.66 9.83
N VAL A 100 -4.12 13.91 9.35
CA VAL A 100 -4.48 12.56 9.83
C VAL A 100 -4.74 11.66 8.63
N PRO A 101 -4.43 10.35 8.72
CA PRO A 101 -4.58 9.42 7.60
C PRO A 101 -6.01 9.25 7.08
N TYR A 102 -6.99 9.37 7.96
CA TYR A 102 -8.40 9.13 7.64
C TYR A 102 -9.22 10.39 7.90
N GLY A 103 -10.19 10.67 7.03
CA GLY A 103 -11.01 11.86 7.11
C GLY A 103 -12.40 11.67 6.50
N ASP A 104 -12.65 12.31 5.36
CA ASP A 104 -13.90 12.12 4.60
C ASP A 104 -13.85 10.78 3.89
N ILE A 105 -14.79 9.90 4.17
CA ILE A 105 -14.87 8.55 3.60
C ILE A 105 -14.93 8.56 2.06
N ARG A 106 -15.51 9.56 1.42
CA ARG A 106 -15.57 9.69 -0.03
C ARG A 106 -14.17 9.86 -0.62
N PHE A 107 -13.41 10.75 0.00
CA PHE A 107 -12.02 10.98 -0.38
C PHE A 107 -11.14 9.79 -0.02
N ASP A 108 -11.36 9.18 1.15
CA ASP A 108 -10.60 8.02 1.60
C ASP A 108 -10.78 6.82 0.67
N ILE A 109 -11.98 6.57 0.15
CA ILE A 109 -12.23 5.50 -0.82
C ILE A 109 -11.43 5.74 -2.12
N GLU A 110 -11.47 6.94 -2.70
CA GLU A 110 -10.67 7.26 -3.89
C GLU A 110 -9.17 7.12 -3.60
N LYS A 111 -8.71 7.67 -2.49
CA LYS A 111 -7.31 7.61 -2.04
C LYS A 111 -6.80 6.17 -1.94
N PHE A 112 -7.59 5.27 -1.35
CA PHE A 112 -7.18 3.88 -1.19
C PHE A 112 -7.37 3.05 -2.46
N CYS A 113 -8.33 3.36 -3.34
CA CYS A 113 -8.35 2.82 -4.71
C CYS A 113 -7.05 3.14 -5.46
N PHE A 114 -6.59 4.41 -5.37
CA PHE A 114 -5.30 4.81 -5.93
C PHE A 114 -4.14 4.05 -5.30
N PHE A 115 -4.08 4.00 -3.96
CA PHE A 115 -3.00 3.33 -3.22
C PHE A 115 -2.89 1.86 -3.61
N ASP A 116 -3.99 1.14 -3.63
CA ASP A 116 -4.03 -0.30 -3.92
C ASP A 116 -3.50 -0.63 -5.31
N LYS A 117 -3.87 0.17 -6.31
CA LYS A 117 -3.34 0.00 -7.65
C LYS A 117 -1.86 0.38 -7.73
N ALA A 118 -1.46 1.45 -7.03
CA ALA A 118 -0.07 1.88 -6.96
C ALA A 118 0.82 0.79 -6.34
N VAL A 119 0.38 0.13 -5.26
CA VAL A 119 1.11 -0.99 -4.62
C VAL A 119 1.48 -2.09 -5.61
N LEU A 120 0.58 -2.48 -6.48
CA LEU A 120 0.89 -3.47 -7.51
C LEU A 120 1.79 -2.90 -8.61
N SER A 121 1.53 -1.67 -9.02
CA SER A 121 2.27 -1.01 -10.12
C SER A 121 3.74 -0.78 -9.79
N ILE A 122 4.10 -0.55 -8.52
CA ILE A 122 5.50 -0.34 -8.13
C ILE A 122 6.34 -1.62 -8.19
N LEU A 123 5.75 -2.82 -8.11
CA LEU A 123 6.50 -4.07 -7.93
C LEU A 123 7.56 -4.29 -9.01
N LYS A 124 7.24 -3.99 -10.26
CA LYS A 124 8.20 -4.07 -11.37
C LYS A 124 9.25 -2.96 -11.29
N GLN A 125 8.86 -1.77 -10.87
CA GLN A 125 9.73 -0.59 -10.78
C GLN A 125 10.82 -0.77 -9.71
N ILE A 126 10.46 -1.42 -8.59
CA ILE A 126 11.40 -1.71 -7.49
C ILE A 126 12.09 -3.07 -7.64
N ASN A 127 11.85 -3.77 -8.75
CA ASN A 127 12.34 -5.14 -9.01
C ASN A 127 12.08 -6.11 -7.84
N PHE A 128 10.87 -6.04 -7.28
CA PHE A 128 10.45 -6.90 -6.19
C PHE A 128 9.19 -7.67 -6.57
N ARG A 129 9.33 -8.97 -6.82
CA ARG A 129 8.21 -9.87 -7.08
C ARG A 129 7.95 -10.69 -5.83
N PRO A 130 6.92 -10.35 -5.02
CA PRO A 130 6.57 -11.12 -3.82
C PRO A 130 5.94 -12.47 -4.20
N ASP A 131 6.10 -13.47 -3.33
CA ASP A 131 5.33 -14.71 -3.38
C ASP A 131 3.94 -14.50 -2.77
N LEU A 132 3.86 -13.59 -1.79
CA LEU A 132 2.63 -13.26 -1.05
C LEU A 132 2.54 -11.75 -0.80
N ILE A 133 1.36 -11.19 -1.03
CA ILE A 133 0.99 -9.84 -0.56
C ILE A 133 0.03 -10.01 0.62
N HIS A 134 0.42 -9.47 1.78
CA HIS A 134 -0.38 -9.45 2.98
C HIS A 134 -1.05 -8.08 3.12
N CYS A 135 -2.34 -8.05 2.85
CA CYS A 135 -3.20 -6.87 2.91
C CYS A 135 -3.81 -6.71 4.31
N HIS A 136 -4.02 -5.47 4.75
CA HIS A 136 -4.52 -5.16 6.08
C HIS A 136 -5.70 -4.20 6.02
N ASP A 137 -6.88 -4.67 6.47
CA ASP A 137 -8.17 -3.98 6.47
C ASP A 137 -8.66 -3.56 5.07
N TRP A 138 -9.75 -2.79 5.04
CA TRP A 138 -10.42 -2.38 3.81
C TRP A 138 -9.58 -1.46 2.93
N GLU A 139 -8.67 -0.70 3.54
CA GLU A 139 -7.78 0.25 2.88
C GLU A 139 -6.80 -0.42 1.90
N THR A 140 -6.68 -1.73 1.96
CA THR A 140 -5.86 -2.54 1.05
C THR A 140 -6.68 -3.66 0.38
N GLY A 141 -8.01 -3.56 0.49
CA GLY A 141 -8.94 -4.59 0.04
C GLY A 141 -9.04 -4.76 -1.47
N LEU A 142 -8.69 -3.75 -2.26
CA LEU A 142 -8.71 -3.85 -3.73
C LEU A 142 -7.42 -4.44 -4.32
N ILE A 143 -6.33 -4.55 -3.55
CA ILE A 143 -5.10 -5.20 -4.03
C ILE A 143 -5.38 -6.61 -4.57
N PRO A 144 -6.06 -7.52 -3.82
CA PRO A 144 -6.41 -8.85 -4.35
C PRO A 144 -7.29 -8.80 -5.60
N VAL A 145 -8.18 -7.82 -5.69
CA VAL A 145 -9.09 -7.65 -6.83
C VAL A 145 -8.32 -7.23 -8.08
N TYR A 146 -7.51 -6.19 -7.99
CA TYR A 146 -6.63 -5.74 -9.08
C TYR A 146 -5.65 -6.84 -9.50
N LEU A 147 -5.01 -7.49 -8.53
CA LEU A 147 -4.07 -8.58 -8.79
C LEU A 147 -4.70 -9.68 -9.63
N LYS A 148 -5.95 -10.05 -9.35
CA LYS A 148 -6.65 -11.16 -10.01
C LYS A 148 -7.25 -10.76 -11.37
N ASN A 149 -7.75 -9.53 -11.51
CA ASN A 149 -8.49 -9.11 -12.69
C ASN A 149 -7.62 -8.37 -13.71
N GLU A 150 -6.87 -7.37 -13.28
CA GLU A 150 -6.12 -6.49 -14.18
C GLU A 150 -4.68 -6.95 -14.38
N PHE A 151 -3.97 -7.19 -13.27
CA PHE A 151 -2.53 -7.49 -13.33
C PHE A 151 -2.20 -8.91 -13.81
N GLN A 152 -3.19 -9.82 -13.86
CA GLN A 152 -3.00 -11.16 -14.46
C GLN A 152 -2.73 -11.15 -15.98
N ALA A 153 -2.93 -10.02 -16.65
CA ALA A 153 -2.53 -9.88 -18.06
C ALA A 153 -1.00 -9.89 -18.23
N ASP A 154 -0.23 -9.64 -17.19
CA ASP A 154 1.24 -9.61 -17.19
C ASP A 154 1.80 -10.81 -16.40
N SER A 155 2.64 -11.60 -17.05
CA SER A 155 3.26 -12.81 -16.46
C SER A 155 4.11 -12.54 -15.21
N PHE A 156 4.57 -11.32 -15.00
CA PHE A 156 5.27 -10.94 -13.77
C PHE A 156 4.44 -11.23 -12.52
N TYR A 157 3.12 -11.06 -12.59
CA TYR A 157 2.21 -11.22 -11.44
C TYR A 157 1.67 -12.65 -11.27
N TRP A 158 1.95 -13.55 -12.20
CA TRP A 158 1.44 -14.91 -12.13
C TRP A 158 1.95 -15.63 -10.90
N GLY A 159 1.05 -16.29 -10.18
CA GLY A 159 1.38 -17.07 -8.98
C GLY A 159 1.60 -16.25 -7.72
N ILE A 160 1.60 -14.92 -7.79
CA ILE A 160 1.56 -14.07 -6.58
C ILE A 160 0.22 -14.34 -5.87
N LYS A 161 0.32 -14.64 -4.58
CA LYS A 161 -0.85 -14.87 -3.71
C LYS A 161 -1.15 -13.64 -2.88
N SER A 162 -2.38 -13.55 -2.38
CA SER A 162 -2.77 -12.51 -1.45
C SER A 162 -3.51 -13.10 -0.26
N VAL A 163 -3.34 -12.48 0.89
CA VAL A 163 -4.11 -12.73 2.11
C VAL A 163 -4.51 -11.37 2.68
N ILE A 164 -5.68 -11.30 3.30
CA ILE A 164 -6.15 -10.09 3.97
C ILE A 164 -6.41 -10.42 5.45
N THR A 165 -5.93 -9.55 6.32
CA THR A 165 -6.27 -9.57 7.76
C THR A 165 -7.22 -8.43 8.06
N ILE A 166 -8.36 -8.74 8.67
CA ILE A 166 -9.33 -7.77 9.14
C ILE A 166 -9.06 -7.52 10.62
N HIS A 167 -8.63 -6.30 10.96
CA HIS A 167 -8.34 -5.89 12.34
C HIS A 167 -9.57 -5.34 13.04
N ASN A 168 -10.47 -4.69 12.29
CA ASN A 168 -11.67 -4.09 12.86
C ASN A 168 -12.88 -4.20 11.91
N LEU A 169 -13.82 -5.05 12.27
CA LEU A 169 -15.05 -5.28 11.50
C LEU A 169 -15.99 -4.07 11.41
N LYS A 170 -15.78 -3.04 12.25
CA LYS A 170 -16.61 -1.83 12.23
C LYS A 170 -16.35 -0.98 10.97
N PHE A 171 -15.12 -0.98 10.47
CA PHE A 171 -14.71 -0.19 9.32
C PHE A 171 -14.55 -1.10 8.10
N GLN A 172 -15.41 -0.95 7.09
CA GLN A 172 -15.51 -1.88 5.97
C GLN A 172 -15.32 -1.21 4.60
N GLY A 173 -15.18 0.11 4.53
CA GLY A 173 -15.01 0.83 3.25
C GLY A 173 -16.17 0.60 2.27
N ILE A 174 -17.41 0.51 2.76
CA ILE A 174 -18.59 0.24 1.93
C ILE A 174 -18.97 1.48 1.13
N TRP A 175 -19.14 1.31 -0.18
CA TRP A 175 -19.57 2.36 -1.08
C TRP A 175 -20.47 1.84 -2.19
N ASP A 176 -21.11 2.74 -2.95
CA ASP A 176 -22.00 2.35 -4.04
C ASP A 176 -21.22 1.84 -5.27
N MET A 177 -21.83 0.88 -5.98
CA MET A 177 -21.21 0.20 -7.12
C MET A 177 -20.87 1.14 -8.27
N LYS A 178 -21.67 2.17 -8.51
CA LYS A 178 -21.45 3.11 -9.63
C LYS A 178 -20.18 3.93 -9.41
N THR A 179 -20.00 4.45 -8.19
CA THR A 179 -18.77 5.16 -7.80
C THR A 179 -17.56 4.24 -7.85
N MET A 180 -17.70 3.00 -7.33
CA MET A 180 -16.62 2.03 -7.38
C MET A 180 -16.18 1.69 -8.81
N GLN A 181 -17.11 1.50 -9.74
CA GLN A 181 -16.79 1.32 -11.17
C GLN A 181 -16.04 2.51 -11.76
N GLY A 182 -16.40 3.74 -11.35
CA GLY A 182 -15.67 4.94 -11.78
C GLY A 182 -14.24 5.00 -11.24
N LEU A 183 -13.99 4.46 -10.07
CA LEU A 183 -12.68 4.47 -9.39
C LEU A 183 -11.78 3.29 -9.81
N THR A 184 -12.35 2.15 -10.12
CA THR A 184 -11.57 0.91 -10.35
C THR A 184 -11.51 0.47 -11.82
N GLY A 185 -12.49 0.82 -12.62
CA GLY A 185 -12.63 0.40 -14.03
C GLY A 185 -13.62 -0.74 -14.22
#